data_82291016aba2870d51b5272986e32a96
#
_entry.id   82291016aba2870d51b5272986e32a96
#
_cell.length_a   1.000
_cell.length_b   1.000
_cell.length_c   1.000
_cell.angle_alpha   90.00
_cell.angle_beta   90.00
_cell.angle_gamma   90.00
#
_symmetry.space_group_name_H-M   'P 1'
#
loop_
_entity.id
_entity.type
_entity.pdbx_description
1 polymer ?
#
loop_
_entity_poly.entity_id
_entity_poly.type
_entity_poly.pdbx_seq_one_letter_code
_entity_poly.pdbx_strand_id
1 'polypeptide(L)'
;MSTQNQTNTGLEDKVKEIFQKVLDIKPSEIVPGAKLDESLGIDSTELVEISVALKKILGVPLADSEIKKTHSFNDIVNILRSKGIN
;
A
#
# COMPACT_ATOMS: atom_id res chain seq x y z
N MET A 1 -13.04 15.41 -16.63
CA MET A 1 -12.97 14.87 -16.32
C MET A 1 -12.52 14.13 -16.30
N SER A 2 -12.42 13.79 -15.89
CA SER A 2 -12.02 13.11 -15.72
C SER A 2 -11.94 12.20 -15.55
N THR A 3 -12.11 11.85 -15.44
CA THR A 3 -12.13 11.00 -15.24
C THR A 3 -11.66 10.12 -15.52
N GLN A 4 -11.34 9.92 -15.56
CA GLN A 4 -11.00 9.08 -15.82
C GLN A 4 -10.41 8.18 -15.83
N ASN A 5 -10.25 7.80 -15.68
CA ASN A 5 -9.75 6.83 -15.64
C ASN A 5 -9.14 6.27 -15.21
N GLN A 6 -9.34 6.16 -14.96
CA GLN A 6 -8.71 5.52 -14.42
C GLN A 6 -8.69 4.31 -13.52
N THR A 7 -8.78 3.09 -13.71
CA THR A 7 -8.80 1.83 -13.02
C THR A 7 -7.60 1.59 -12.12
N ASN A 8 -6.42 1.93 -12.61
CA ASN A 8 -5.19 1.82 -11.84
C ASN A 8 -5.19 2.75 -10.65
N THR A 9 -5.77 3.92 -10.86
CA THR A 9 -5.88 4.93 -9.84
C THR A 9 -6.72 4.45 -8.65
N GLY A 10 -7.76 3.66 -8.93
CA GLY A 10 -8.62 3.14 -7.88
C GLY A 10 -7.87 2.30 -6.86
N LEU A 11 -7.01 1.40 -7.32
CA LEU A 11 -6.22 0.58 -6.41
C LEU A 11 -5.21 1.41 -5.63
N GLU A 12 -4.51 2.30 -6.33
CA GLU A 12 -3.52 3.16 -5.68
C GLU A 12 -4.16 4.01 -4.59
N ASP A 13 -5.33 4.57 -4.89
CA ASP A 13 -6.04 5.40 -3.92
C ASP A 13 -6.44 4.60 -2.69
N LYS A 14 -6.91 3.37 -2.88
CA LYS A 14 -7.28 2.52 -1.76
C LYS A 14 -6.08 2.18 -0.88
N VAL A 15 -4.95 1.87 -1.50
CA VAL A 15 -3.74 1.56 -0.76
C VAL A 15 -3.25 2.80 0.00
N LYS A 16 -3.34 3.97 -0.62
CA LYS A 16 -2.99 5.22 0.05
C LYS A 16 -3.87 5.46 1.27
N GLU A 17 -5.18 5.24 1.14
CA GLU A 17 -6.09 5.40 2.27
C GLU A 17 -5.73 4.46 3.41
N ILE A 18 -5.39 3.23 3.08
CA ILE A 18 -5.02 2.24 4.09
C ILE A 18 -3.76 2.70 4.83
N PHE A 19 -2.76 3.16 4.08
CA PHE A 19 -1.53 3.69 4.67
C PHE A 19 -1.83 4.85 5.62
N GLN A 20 -2.69 5.77 5.17
CA GLN A 20 -3.05 6.92 5.98
C GLN A 20 -3.72 6.52 7.30
N LYS A 21 -4.62 5.55 7.23
CA LYS A 21 -5.33 5.09 8.42
C LYS A 21 -4.43 4.34 9.39
N VAL A 22 -3.59 3.46 8.86
CA VAL A 22 -2.73 2.62 9.69
C VAL A 22 -1.60 3.41 10.31
N LEU A 23 -0.99 4.29 9.51
CA LEU A 23 0.20 5.02 9.92
C LEU A 23 -0.08 6.44 10.40
N ASP A 24 -1.30 6.90 10.24
CA ASP A 24 -1.69 8.27 10.62
C ASP A 24 -0.80 9.30 9.93
N ILE A 25 -0.62 9.15 8.63
CA ILE A 25 0.22 10.03 7.81
C ILE A 25 -0.61 10.74 6.77
N LYS A 26 -0.04 11.76 6.16
CA LYS A 26 -0.67 12.51 5.08
C LYS A 26 -0.34 11.86 3.73
N PRO A 27 -1.25 12.00 2.73
CA PRO A 27 -0.95 11.45 1.40
C PRO A 27 0.35 11.98 0.81
N SER A 28 0.70 13.23 1.11
CA SER A 28 1.91 13.84 0.58
C SER A 28 3.19 13.20 1.14
N GLU A 29 3.09 12.45 2.23
CA GLU A 29 4.24 11.77 2.81
C GLU A 29 4.55 10.45 2.09
N ILE A 30 3.63 9.97 1.28
CA ILE A 30 3.82 8.73 0.52
C ILE A 30 4.62 9.04 -0.74
N VAL A 31 5.84 8.52 -0.82
CA VAL A 31 6.71 8.67 -1.99
C VAL A 31 6.70 7.32 -2.71
N PRO A 32 6.03 7.21 -3.87
CA PRO A 32 5.76 5.90 -4.47
C PRO A 32 6.99 5.06 -4.80
N GLY A 33 8.08 5.69 -5.18
CA GLY A 33 9.28 4.97 -5.57
C GLY A 33 10.30 4.77 -4.47
N ALA A 34 10.05 5.29 -3.28
CA ALA A 34 11.02 5.21 -2.17
C ALA A 34 10.67 4.04 -1.25
N LYS A 35 11.69 3.42 -0.68
CA LYS A 35 11.49 2.33 0.28
C LYS A 35 10.73 2.84 1.50
N LEU A 36 9.82 2.03 2.00
CA LEU A 36 8.93 2.44 3.08
C LEU A 36 9.69 2.73 4.37
N ASP A 37 10.72 1.95 4.67
CA ASP A 37 11.50 2.19 5.87
C ASP A 37 12.31 3.49 5.79
N GLU A 38 12.69 3.90 4.58
CA GLU A 38 13.45 5.14 4.37
C GLU A 38 12.54 6.35 4.28
N SER A 39 11.41 6.21 3.60
CA SER A 39 10.54 7.36 3.36
C SER A 39 9.57 7.63 4.49
N LEU A 40 9.06 6.58 5.14
CA LEU A 40 8.06 6.71 6.19
C LEU A 40 8.58 6.27 7.56
N GLY A 41 9.75 5.64 7.59
CA GLY A 41 10.32 5.17 8.85
C GLY A 41 9.51 4.09 9.52
N ILE A 42 8.79 3.27 8.75
CA ILE A 42 7.96 2.23 9.35
C ILE A 42 8.82 1.13 9.96
N ASP A 43 8.32 0.53 11.03
CA ASP A 43 8.97 -0.61 11.65
C ASP A 43 8.22 -1.89 11.32
N SER A 44 8.68 -3.02 11.87
CA SER A 44 8.08 -4.32 11.59
C SER A 44 6.64 -4.41 12.06
N THR A 45 6.32 -3.77 13.19
CA THR A 45 4.96 -3.78 13.73
C THR A 45 4.01 -3.04 12.79
N GLU A 46 4.42 -1.88 12.32
CA GLU A 46 3.59 -1.10 11.40
C GLU A 46 3.41 -1.83 10.08
N LEU A 47 4.46 -2.52 9.63
CA LEU A 47 4.37 -3.32 8.40
C LEU A 47 3.33 -4.42 8.53
N VAL A 48 3.31 -5.11 9.68
CA VAL A 48 2.31 -6.15 9.93
C VAL A 48 0.91 -5.54 9.94
N GLU A 49 0.74 -4.38 10.53
CA GLU A 49 -0.55 -3.69 10.55
C GLU A 49 -1.01 -3.36 9.15
N ILE A 50 -0.10 -2.90 8.29
CA ILE A 50 -0.43 -2.63 6.89
C ILE A 50 -0.85 -3.91 6.19
N SER A 51 -0.11 -5.00 6.37
CA SER A 51 -0.45 -6.29 5.76
C SER A 51 -1.83 -6.78 6.17
N VAL A 52 -2.14 -6.68 7.45
CA VAL A 52 -3.44 -7.10 7.97
C VAL A 52 -4.56 -6.23 7.39
N ALA A 53 -4.34 -4.93 7.34
CA ALA A 53 -5.34 -4.01 6.80
C ALA A 53 -5.60 -4.28 5.31
N LEU A 54 -4.53 -4.52 4.55
CA LEU A 54 -4.68 -4.82 3.13
C LEU A 54 -5.48 -6.12 2.92
N LYS A 55 -5.18 -7.14 3.70
CA LYS A 55 -5.93 -8.41 3.62
C LYS A 55 -7.41 -8.20 3.90
N LYS A 56 -7.71 -7.43 4.94
CA LYS A 56 -9.08 -7.24 5.37
C LYS A 56 -9.87 -6.36 4.41
N ILE A 57 -9.31 -5.24 4.03
CA ILE A 57 -10.03 -4.23 3.28
C ILE A 57 -10.17 -4.63 1.81
N LEU A 58 -9.11 -5.20 1.24
CA LEU A 58 -9.10 -5.60 -0.17
C LEU A 58 -9.51 -7.05 -0.38
N GLY A 59 -9.55 -7.84 0.69
CA GLY A 59 -9.94 -9.24 0.59
C GLY A 59 -8.95 -10.10 -0.17
N VAL A 60 -7.66 -9.82 -0.08
CA VAL A 60 -6.64 -10.56 -0.82
C VAL A 60 -5.88 -11.50 0.12
N PRO A 61 -5.49 -12.67 -0.38
CA PRO A 61 -4.62 -13.56 0.40
C PRO A 61 -3.20 -13.05 0.36
N LEU A 62 -2.75 -12.48 1.45
CA LEU A 62 -1.44 -11.83 1.53
C LEU A 62 -0.68 -12.41 2.72
N ALA A 63 0.44 -13.06 2.44
CA ALA A 63 1.30 -13.59 3.50
C ALA A 63 2.11 -12.46 4.12
N ASP A 64 2.43 -12.59 5.41
CA ASP A 64 3.18 -11.55 6.13
C ASP A 64 4.54 -11.28 5.47
N SER A 65 5.15 -12.30 4.88
CA SER A 65 6.46 -12.17 4.25
C SER A 65 6.41 -11.57 2.85
N GLU A 66 5.22 -11.39 2.29
CA GLU A 66 5.11 -10.86 0.93
C GLU A 66 5.38 -9.37 0.86
N ILE A 67 5.12 -8.65 1.94
CA ILE A 67 5.36 -7.22 2.01
C ILE A 67 6.51 -6.97 2.98
N LYS A 68 7.49 -6.21 2.55
CA LYS A 68 8.66 -5.90 3.35
C LYS A 68 8.83 -4.39 3.43
N LYS A 69 9.45 -3.93 4.51
CA LYS A 69 9.68 -2.49 4.67
C LYS A 69 10.70 -1.94 3.68
N THR A 70 11.45 -2.81 3.00
CA THR A 70 12.34 -2.41 1.92
C THR A 70 11.60 -2.25 0.59
N HIS A 71 10.33 -2.64 0.55
CA HIS A 71 9.48 -2.40 -0.62
C HIS A 71 9.04 -0.94 -0.64
N SER A 72 8.79 -0.43 -1.86
CA SER A 72 8.18 0.89 -2.01
C SER A 72 6.66 0.76 -2.08
N PHE A 73 5.97 1.90 -2.07
CA PHE A 73 4.53 1.93 -2.29
C PHE A 73 4.18 1.26 -3.63
N ASN A 74 4.93 1.59 -4.69
CA ASN A 74 4.72 0.99 -6.00
C ASN A 74 4.87 -0.52 -5.98
N ASP A 75 5.85 -1.02 -5.24
CA ASP A 75 6.05 -2.46 -5.13
C ASP A 75 4.84 -3.14 -4.52
N ILE A 76 4.26 -2.53 -3.49
CA ILE A 76 3.06 -3.08 -2.84
C ILE A 76 1.90 -3.10 -3.81
N VAL A 77 1.70 -2.02 -4.55
CA VAL A 77 0.62 -1.96 -5.53
C VAL A 77 0.81 -3.05 -6.59
N ASN A 78 2.04 -3.26 -7.05
CA ASN A 78 2.31 -4.31 -8.04
C ASN A 78 2.05 -5.71 -7.49
N ILE A 79 2.41 -5.94 -6.23
CA ILE A 79 2.12 -7.23 -5.58
C ILE A 79 0.61 -7.48 -5.55
N LEU A 80 -0.16 -6.46 -5.20
CA LEU A 80 -1.61 -6.58 -5.14
C LEU A 80 -2.20 -6.81 -6.54
N ARG A 81 -1.68 -6.14 -7.55
CA ARG A 81 -2.14 -6.37 -8.92
C ARG A 81 -1.87 -7.79 -9.37
N SER A 82 -0.74 -8.34 -8.98
CA SER A 82 -0.41 -9.72 -9.35
C SER A 82 -1.35 -10.72 -8.73
N LYS A 83 -2.09 -10.32 -7.69
CA LYS A 83 -3.09 -11.18 -7.05
C LYS A 83 -4.49 -10.96 -7.63
N GLY A 84 -4.60 -10.18 -8.70
CA GLY A 84 -5.86 -9.97 -9.38
C GLY A 84 -6.68 -8.77 -8.91
N ILE A 85 -6.09 -7.92 -8.10
CA ILE A 85 -6.78 -6.72 -7.61
C ILE A 85 -6.48 -5.54 -8.53
N ASN A 86 -7.51 -4.81 -8.87
CA ASN A 86 -7.39 -3.60 -9.68
C ASN A 86 -7.98 -2.41 -9.00
#